data_eb18c5de7346135725f723f3314316f3
#
_entry.id   eb18c5de7346135725f723f3314316f3
#
_cell.length_a   1.000
_cell.length_b   1.000
_cell.length_c   1.000
_cell.angle_alpha   90.00
_cell.angle_beta   90.00
_cell.angle_gamma   90.00
#
_symmetry.space_group_name_H-M   'P 1'
#
loop_
_entity.id
_entity.type
_entity.pdbx_description
1 polymer ?
#
loop_
_entity_poly.entity_id
_entity_poly.type
_entity_poly.pdbx_seq_one_letter_code
_entity_poly.pdbx_strand_id
1 'polypeptide(L)'
;MNTLSQTQQSKKSGALPLLALAISAFGIGTTEFVPVGLLSSLADDLNISITLAGLLISGYAMGVAFGAPVLTALTSKMSRKSLLMLLMVIFIVGNSVAALSTSFGLLLIARIITAFSHGIFFSIGATIAADLVPEDKRASAIALMFTGLTVATVTGVPLGTFIGQAFGWRATFWGVALLGVIAIIASALLVPKNLKEAPPAKFSDQLKILKNGPLLLSFAITALGYGGTFVAYTYLAPILEKLTGYAPSAVSILLLVYGVAVAIGNTIGGKAANKNPLKALFWMFLIQAVILVILSFTASFKVAGTITIFAMGLLAFMNVSGLQVLVVNLAEKYVPSAVNVASALNIAAFNVGIAIGSFVGGLIVDSIGLVHTPWIGGVMVLGAVLLTAWSRSIEAKAK
;
A
#
# COMPACT_ATOMS: atom_id res chain seq x y z
N MET A 1 1.89 -31.76 -36.06
CA MET A 1 1.69 -32.17 -34.65
C MET A 1 2.55 -31.40 -33.65
N ASN A 2 3.65 -30.72 -34.05
CA ASN A 2 4.57 -30.03 -33.11
C ASN A 2 4.16 -28.59 -32.73
N THR A 3 3.25 -27.96 -33.42
CA THR A 3 2.86 -26.55 -33.14
C THR A 3 1.85 -26.42 -31.99
N LEU A 4 1.02 -27.42 -31.77
CA LEU A 4 0.02 -27.41 -30.66
C LEU A 4 0.65 -27.68 -29.29
N SER A 5 1.77 -28.44 -29.23
CA SER A 5 2.48 -28.73 -27.99
C SER A 5 3.27 -27.52 -27.47
N GLN A 6 3.83 -26.69 -28.35
CA GLN A 6 4.55 -25.48 -27.98
C GLN A 6 3.61 -24.38 -27.47
N THR A 7 2.39 -24.27 -28.02
CA THR A 7 1.38 -23.29 -27.59
C THR A 7 0.78 -23.64 -26.22
N GLN A 8 0.65 -24.94 -25.90
CA GLN A 8 0.19 -25.39 -24.60
C GLN A 8 1.27 -25.28 -23.52
N GLN A 9 2.54 -25.51 -23.85
CA GLN A 9 3.66 -25.31 -22.91
C GLN A 9 3.87 -23.82 -22.59
N SER A 10 3.69 -22.90 -23.56
CA SER A 10 3.70 -21.44 -23.34
C SER A 10 2.56 -20.96 -22.43
N LYS A 11 1.36 -21.55 -22.52
CA LYS A 11 0.22 -21.20 -21.63
C LYS A 11 0.41 -21.63 -20.18
N LYS A 12 1.15 -22.71 -19.90
CA LYS A 12 1.46 -23.15 -18.52
C LYS A 12 2.61 -22.35 -17.88
N SER A 13 3.51 -21.76 -18.68
CA SER A 13 4.72 -21.12 -18.16
C SER A 13 4.50 -19.78 -17.45
N GLY A 14 3.41 -19.04 -17.74
CA GLY A 14 3.16 -17.73 -17.15
C GLY A 14 2.43 -17.76 -15.79
N ALA A 15 1.54 -18.72 -15.54
CA ALA A 15 0.68 -18.72 -14.35
C ALA A 15 1.47 -18.97 -13.05
N LEU A 16 2.38 -19.93 -13.04
CA LEU A 16 3.17 -20.29 -11.85
C LEU A 16 4.14 -19.16 -11.40
N PRO A 17 4.92 -18.54 -12.32
CA PRO A 17 5.71 -17.35 -11.95
C PRO A 17 4.87 -16.19 -11.42
N LEU A 18 3.70 -15.93 -12.00
CA LEU A 18 2.77 -14.91 -11.52
C LEU A 18 2.24 -15.23 -10.12
N LEU A 19 1.98 -16.49 -9.81
CA LEU A 19 1.61 -16.93 -8.46
C LEU A 19 2.75 -16.65 -7.45
N ALA A 20 4.00 -16.93 -7.82
CA ALA A 20 5.15 -16.60 -6.96
C ALA A 20 5.25 -15.11 -6.66
N LEU A 21 5.00 -14.24 -7.66
CA LEU A 21 4.94 -12.80 -7.45
C LEU A 21 3.76 -12.39 -6.57
N ALA A 22 2.60 -13.01 -6.73
CA ALA A 22 1.42 -12.74 -5.89
C ALA A 22 1.65 -13.16 -4.42
N ILE A 23 2.32 -14.30 -4.18
CA ILE A 23 2.73 -14.74 -2.82
C ILE A 23 3.70 -13.73 -2.21
N SER A 24 4.66 -13.24 -2.98
CA SER A 24 5.60 -12.22 -2.51
C SER A 24 4.88 -10.91 -2.18
N ALA A 25 3.94 -10.47 -3.03
CA ALA A 25 3.10 -9.30 -2.80
C ALA A 25 2.21 -9.45 -1.56
N PHE A 26 1.69 -10.67 -1.31
CA PHE A 26 0.93 -10.98 -0.11
C PHE A 26 1.77 -10.82 1.17
N GLY A 27 3.00 -11.37 1.19
CA GLY A 27 3.91 -11.21 2.32
C GLY A 27 4.25 -9.75 2.60
N ILE A 28 4.55 -8.98 1.53
CA ILE A 28 4.88 -7.55 1.61
C ILE A 28 3.68 -6.74 2.10
N GLY A 29 2.48 -6.96 1.56
CA GLY A 29 1.28 -6.28 2.01
C GLY A 29 0.91 -6.62 3.47
N THR A 30 1.13 -7.86 3.88
CA THR A 30 0.90 -8.26 5.27
C THR A 30 1.84 -7.51 6.21
N THR A 31 3.16 -7.47 5.93
CA THR A 31 4.11 -6.74 6.79
C THR A 31 3.86 -5.23 6.80
N GLU A 32 3.36 -4.66 5.71
CA GLU A 32 3.07 -3.23 5.62
C GLU A 32 2.00 -2.81 6.62
N PHE A 33 0.86 -3.51 6.64
CA PHE A 33 -0.33 -3.07 7.35
C PHE A 33 -0.60 -3.81 8.67
N VAL A 34 0.03 -4.94 8.96
CA VAL A 34 -0.20 -5.67 10.20
C VAL A 34 0.08 -4.84 11.47
N PRO A 35 1.03 -3.87 11.52
CA PRO A 35 1.22 -3.04 12.70
C PRO A 35 -0.01 -2.18 13.06
N VAL A 36 -0.90 -1.88 12.11
CA VAL A 36 -2.17 -1.19 12.38
C VAL A 36 -3.02 -1.96 13.39
N GLY A 37 -3.11 -3.28 13.21
CA GLY A 37 -3.86 -4.16 14.12
C GLY A 37 -3.12 -4.50 15.41
N LEU A 38 -1.81 -4.29 15.47
CA LEU A 38 -0.94 -4.59 16.62
C LEU A 38 -0.51 -3.34 17.40
N LEU A 39 -1.01 -2.16 17.04
CA LEU A 39 -0.47 -0.90 17.52
C LEU A 39 -0.52 -0.80 19.06
N SER A 40 -1.66 -1.17 19.68
CA SER A 40 -1.81 -1.19 21.14
C SER A 40 -0.86 -2.20 21.79
N SER A 41 -0.80 -3.44 21.27
CA SER A 41 0.06 -4.50 21.81
C SER A 41 1.56 -4.14 21.71
N LEU A 42 1.96 -3.46 20.63
CA LEU A 42 3.33 -2.96 20.47
C LEU A 42 3.66 -1.84 21.45
N ALA A 43 2.72 -0.91 21.65
CA ALA A 43 2.87 0.19 22.60
C ALA A 43 3.01 -0.33 24.03
N ASP A 44 2.15 -1.26 24.44
CA ASP A 44 2.13 -1.84 25.78
C ASP A 44 3.40 -2.67 26.07
N ASP A 45 3.81 -3.58 25.14
CA ASP A 45 4.97 -4.46 25.37
C ASP A 45 6.31 -3.69 25.37
N LEU A 46 6.42 -2.65 24.54
CA LEU A 46 7.64 -1.82 24.45
C LEU A 46 7.65 -0.63 25.42
N ASN A 47 6.57 -0.46 26.23
CA ASN A 47 6.38 0.67 27.15
C ASN A 47 6.55 2.03 26.48
N ILE A 48 5.92 2.22 25.33
CA ILE A 48 5.96 3.45 24.53
C ILE A 48 4.55 4.01 24.32
N SER A 49 4.46 5.28 23.90
CA SER A 49 3.18 5.85 23.50
C SER A 49 2.64 5.22 22.20
N ILE A 50 1.31 5.24 22.03
CA ILE A 50 0.65 4.82 20.78
C ILE A 50 1.16 5.65 19.60
N THR A 51 1.44 6.92 19.83
CA THR A 51 2.05 7.81 18.82
C THR A 51 3.41 7.34 18.39
N LEU A 52 4.28 6.98 19.34
CA LEU A 52 5.60 6.44 19.01
C LEU A 52 5.50 5.11 18.26
N ALA A 53 4.55 4.24 18.64
CA ALA A 53 4.25 3.02 17.90
C ALA A 53 3.76 3.32 16.46
N GLY A 54 2.99 4.39 16.25
CA GLY A 54 2.55 4.84 14.92
C GLY A 54 3.71 5.20 13.97
N LEU A 55 4.88 5.60 14.51
CA LEU A 55 6.08 5.85 13.71
C LEU A 55 6.62 4.58 13.03
N LEU A 56 6.24 3.38 13.46
CA LEU A 56 6.57 2.14 12.76
C LEU A 56 5.90 2.08 11.38
N ILE A 57 4.74 2.71 11.22
CA ILE A 57 4.00 2.81 9.95
C ILE A 57 4.57 3.96 9.13
N SER A 58 4.73 5.15 9.73
CA SER A 58 5.32 6.32 9.06
C SER A 58 6.74 6.03 8.56
N GLY A 59 7.59 5.45 9.41
CA GLY A 59 8.98 5.12 9.07
C GLY A 59 9.08 4.08 7.97
N TYR A 60 8.20 3.07 7.98
CA TYR A 60 8.11 2.10 6.89
C TYR A 60 7.72 2.79 5.57
N ALA A 61 6.68 3.59 5.58
CA ALA A 61 6.21 4.30 4.39
C ALA A 61 7.26 5.27 3.83
N MET A 62 7.98 6.00 4.70
CA MET A 62 9.12 6.82 4.29
C MET A 62 10.24 5.98 3.70
N GLY A 63 10.54 4.81 4.29
CA GLY A 63 11.48 3.85 3.73
C GLY A 63 11.11 3.41 2.32
N VAL A 64 9.84 3.14 2.05
CA VAL A 64 9.34 2.82 0.70
C VAL A 64 9.51 4.03 -0.24
N ALA A 65 9.03 5.21 0.17
CA ALA A 65 9.01 6.41 -0.68
C ALA A 65 10.40 6.84 -1.14
N PHE A 66 11.38 6.81 -0.25
CA PHE A 66 12.75 7.25 -0.54
C PHE A 66 13.68 6.11 -0.92
N GLY A 67 13.47 4.93 -0.34
CA GLY A 67 14.32 3.77 -0.61
C GLY A 67 14.19 3.24 -2.03
N ALA A 68 12.97 3.21 -2.58
CA ALA A 68 12.73 2.67 -3.91
C ALA A 68 13.54 3.37 -5.02
N PRO A 69 13.54 4.72 -5.17
CA PRO A 69 14.34 5.40 -6.20
C PRO A 69 15.84 5.18 -6.04
N VAL A 70 16.36 5.28 -4.81
CA VAL A 70 17.80 5.15 -4.53
C VAL A 70 18.29 3.74 -4.82
N LEU A 71 17.59 2.74 -4.28
CA LEU A 71 18.00 1.34 -4.43
C LEU A 71 17.77 0.84 -5.86
N THR A 72 16.74 1.32 -6.57
CA THR A 72 16.55 1.00 -8.00
C THR A 72 17.76 1.45 -8.81
N ALA A 73 18.31 2.63 -8.53
CA ALA A 73 19.52 3.12 -9.18
C ALA A 73 20.74 2.26 -8.84
N LEU A 74 20.94 1.91 -7.56
CA LEU A 74 22.07 1.09 -7.09
C LEU A 74 22.04 -0.35 -7.63
N THR A 75 20.84 -0.90 -7.81
CA THR A 75 20.64 -2.29 -8.27
C THR A 75 20.40 -2.42 -9.77
N SER A 76 20.49 -1.33 -10.52
CA SER A 76 20.18 -1.26 -11.96
C SER A 76 20.99 -2.23 -12.85
N LYS A 77 22.19 -2.68 -12.39
CA LYS A 77 23.03 -3.65 -13.07
C LYS A 77 22.73 -5.10 -12.71
N MET A 78 21.86 -5.36 -11.77
CA MET A 78 21.49 -6.72 -11.37
C MET A 78 20.45 -7.31 -12.31
N SER A 79 20.56 -8.62 -12.59
CA SER A 79 19.48 -9.34 -13.28
C SER A 79 18.20 -9.29 -12.46
N ARG A 80 17.03 -9.18 -13.11
CA ARG A 80 15.75 -9.05 -12.44
C ARG A 80 15.47 -10.20 -11.46
N LYS A 81 15.85 -11.44 -11.79
CA LYS A 81 15.67 -12.57 -10.89
C LYS A 81 16.59 -12.46 -9.69
N SER A 82 17.87 -12.11 -9.86
CA SER A 82 18.79 -11.93 -8.74
C SER A 82 18.36 -10.82 -7.81
N LEU A 83 17.86 -9.71 -8.38
CA LEU A 83 17.29 -8.62 -7.59
C LEU A 83 16.05 -9.06 -6.81
N LEU A 84 15.10 -9.79 -7.44
CA LEU A 84 13.94 -10.34 -6.76
C LEU A 84 14.33 -11.23 -5.57
N MET A 85 15.33 -12.10 -5.76
CA MET A 85 15.84 -12.96 -4.68
C MET A 85 16.47 -12.14 -3.55
N LEU A 86 17.30 -11.14 -3.88
CA LEU A 86 17.89 -10.24 -2.89
C LEU A 86 16.82 -9.51 -2.07
N LEU A 87 15.76 -9.01 -2.72
CA LEU A 87 14.66 -8.32 -2.04
C LEU A 87 13.94 -9.26 -1.06
N MET A 88 13.74 -10.52 -1.42
CA MET A 88 13.13 -11.50 -0.51
C MET A 88 14.08 -11.85 0.66
N VAL A 89 15.38 -11.88 0.45
CA VAL A 89 16.35 -12.03 1.54
C VAL A 89 16.29 -10.83 2.51
N ILE A 90 16.29 -9.61 1.99
CA ILE A 90 16.14 -8.39 2.79
C ILE A 90 14.83 -8.41 3.58
N PHE A 91 13.74 -8.85 2.93
CA PHE A 91 12.42 -8.99 3.56
C PHE A 91 12.43 -10.00 4.71
N ILE A 92 13.02 -11.19 4.50
CA ILE A 92 13.15 -12.22 5.55
C ILE A 92 13.99 -11.71 6.71
N VAL A 93 15.18 -11.16 6.43
CA VAL A 93 16.09 -10.64 7.45
C VAL A 93 15.42 -9.50 8.23
N GLY A 94 14.81 -8.53 7.54
CA GLY A 94 14.13 -7.41 8.19
C GLY A 94 13.00 -7.85 9.12
N ASN A 95 12.13 -8.78 8.68
CA ASN A 95 11.05 -9.30 9.53
C ASN A 95 11.58 -10.20 10.67
N SER A 96 12.65 -10.94 10.45
CA SER A 96 13.30 -11.72 11.53
C SER A 96 13.93 -10.81 12.59
N VAL A 97 14.61 -9.72 12.18
CA VAL A 97 15.13 -8.71 13.11
C VAL A 97 13.98 -8.02 13.86
N ALA A 98 12.86 -7.72 13.15
CA ALA A 98 11.66 -7.19 13.80
C ALA A 98 11.12 -8.15 14.87
N ALA A 99 11.04 -9.44 14.58
CA ALA A 99 10.58 -10.47 15.52
C ALA A 99 11.52 -10.62 16.74
N LEU A 100 12.82 -10.39 16.57
CA LEU A 100 13.82 -10.47 17.62
C LEU A 100 14.01 -9.15 18.39
N SER A 101 13.35 -8.07 17.94
CA SER A 101 13.60 -6.75 18.54
C SER A 101 13.10 -6.66 19.97
N THR A 102 13.95 -6.07 20.83
CA THR A 102 13.69 -5.81 22.25
C THR A 102 13.47 -4.33 22.54
N SER A 103 13.60 -3.48 21.53
CA SER A 103 13.44 -2.03 21.65
C SER A 103 12.75 -1.44 20.43
N PHE A 104 12.08 -0.30 20.63
CA PHE A 104 11.44 0.46 19.56
C PHE A 104 12.43 0.82 18.44
N GLY A 105 13.63 1.29 18.79
CA GLY A 105 14.63 1.71 17.81
C GLY A 105 15.07 0.58 16.88
N LEU A 106 15.31 -0.62 17.43
CA LEU A 106 15.67 -1.80 16.63
C LEU A 106 14.51 -2.23 15.73
N LEU A 107 13.28 -2.21 16.28
CA LEU A 107 12.08 -2.53 15.49
C LEU A 107 11.88 -1.52 14.34
N LEU A 108 12.05 -0.22 14.59
CA LEU A 108 11.93 0.81 13.55
C LEU A 108 12.99 0.63 12.45
N ILE A 109 14.24 0.36 12.80
CA ILE A 109 15.30 0.07 11.83
C ILE A 109 14.96 -1.17 10.99
N ALA A 110 14.49 -2.24 11.62
CA ALA A 110 14.06 -3.45 10.93
C ALA A 110 12.91 -3.17 9.94
N ARG A 111 11.95 -2.32 10.33
CA ARG A 111 10.85 -1.88 9.47
C ARG A 111 11.34 -1.09 8.27
N ILE A 112 12.27 -0.15 8.45
CA ILE A 112 12.86 0.63 7.36
C ILE A 112 13.64 -0.27 6.40
N ILE A 113 14.42 -1.23 6.90
CA ILE A 113 15.13 -2.21 6.05
C ILE A 113 14.12 -3.03 5.24
N THR A 114 13.05 -3.51 5.86
CA THR A 114 12.00 -4.26 5.17
C THR A 114 11.29 -3.41 4.10
N ALA A 115 11.09 -2.11 4.36
CA ALA A 115 10.47 -1.19 3.43
C ALA A 115 11.24 -1.02 2.12
N PHE A 116 12.57 -1.16 2.16
CA PHE A 116 13.40 -1.12 0.94
C PHE A 116 13.06 -2.25 -0.02
N SER A 117 12.73 -3.44 0.49
CA SER A 117 12.29 -4.55 -0.36
C SER A 117 10.94 -4.28 -1.02
N HIS A 118 10.02 -3.64 -0.31
CA HIS A 118 8.66 -3.32 -0.80
C HIS A 118 8.71 -2.42 -2.05
N GLY A 119 9.34 -1.26 -1.96
CA GLY A 119 9.30 -0.26 -3.03
C GLY A 119 9.87 -0.78 -4.35
N ILE A 120 11.00 -1.51 -4.28
CA ILE A 120 11.64 -2.08 -5.47
C ILE A 120 10.83 -3.27 -5.98
N PHE A 121 10.31 -4.12 -5.08
CA PHE A 121 9.57 -5.31 -5.46
C PHE A 121 8.38 -4.98 -6.36
N PHE A 122 7.54 -4.01 -6.01
CA PHE A 122 6.38 -3.67 -6.83
C PHE A 122 6.77 -3.08 -8.18
N SER A 123 7.90 -2.34 -8.25
CA SER A 123 8.42 -1.82 -9.50
C SER A 123 8.91 -2.94 -10.43
N ILE A 124 9.82 -3.80 -9.96
CA ILE A 124 10.38 -4.88 -10.81
C ILE A 124 9.39 -6.02 -11.02
N GLY A 125 8.57 -6.34 -10.01
CA GLY A 125 7.57 -7.39 -10.09
C GLY A 125 6.53 -7.12 -11.15
N ALA A 126 6.06 -5.86 -11.28
CA ALA A 126 5.16 -5.47 -12.36
C ALA A 126 5.78 -5.67 -13.74
N THR A 127 7.06 -5.30 -13.91
CA THR A 127 7.76 -5.51 -15.18
C THR A 127 8.01 -7.00 -15.46
N ILE A 128 8.35 -7.78 -14.45
CA ILE A 128 8.48 -9.25 -14.59
C ILE A 128 7.12 -9.85 -14.98
N ALA A 129 6.05 -9.49 -14.28
CA ALA A 129 4.71 -9.98 -14.59
C ALA A 129 4.29 -9.68 -16.04
N ALA A 130 4.57 -8.46 -16.52
CA ALA A 130 4.29 -8.04 -17.89
C ALA A 130 5.07 -8.87 -18.93
N ASP A 131 6.33 -9.20 -18.64
CA ASP A 131 7.19 -9.93 -19.58
C ASP A 131 6.92 -11.45 -19.62
N LEU A 132 6.22 -11.97 -18.64
CA LEU A 132 5.83 -13.39 -18.58
C LEU A 132 4.64 -13.75 -19.46
N VAL A 133 3.97 -12.77 -20.05
CA VAL A 133 2.74 -12.94 -20.84
C VAL A 133 2.78 -12.13 -22.14
N PRO A 134 1.96 -12.49 -23.14
CA PRO A 134 1.78 -11.67 -24.36
C PRO A 134 1.26 -10.26 -24.03
N GLU A 135 1.46 -9.32 -24.96
CA GLU A 135 1.16 -7.89 -24.77
C GLU A 135 -0.28 -7.60 -24.39
N ASP A 136 -1.22 -8.31 -24.98
CA ASP A 136 -2.68 -8.21 -24.69
C ASP A 136 -3.06 -8.65 -23.27
N LYS A 137 -2.16 -9.34 -22.54
CA LYS A 137 -2.40 -9.87 -21.18
C LYS A 137 -1.56 -9.20 -20.09
N ARG A 138 -0.68 -8.26 -20.44
CA ARG A 138 0.23 -7.60 -19.50
C ARG A 138 -0.52 -6.95 -18.32
N ALA A 139 -1.59 -6.21 -18.59
CA ALA A 139 -2.39 -5.58 -17.55
C ALA A 139 -2.99 -6.61 -16.58
N SER A 140 -3.50 -7.73 -17.10
CA SER A 140 -4.06 -8.81 -16.27
C SER A 140 -3.00 -9.52 -15.42
N ALA A 141 -1.77 -9.68 -15.93
CA ALA A 141 -0.67 -10.29 -15.19
C ALA A 141 -0.20 -9.38 -14.04
N ILE A 142 -0.09 -8.09 -14.27
CA ILE A 142 0.22 -7.10 -13.24
C ILE A 142 -0.90 -7.07 -12.19
N ALA A 143 -2.16 -7.06 -12.60
CA ALA A 143 -3.30 -7.10 -11.68
C ALA A 143 -3.30 -8.37 -10.82
N LEU A 144 -2.95 -9.53 -11.38
CA LEU A 144 -2.84 -10.79 -10.63
C LEU A 144 -1.74 -10.70 -9.56
N MET A 145 -0.59 -10.10 -9.85
CA MET A 145 0.44 -9.86 -8.84
C MET A 145 -0.10 -8.96 -7.71
N PHE A 146 -0.76 -7.86 -8.04
CA PHE A 146 -1.34 -6.94 -7.05
C PHE A 146 -2.52 -7.54 -6.26
N THR A 147 -3.14 -8.63 -6.75
CA THR A 147 -4.14 -9.36 -5.97
C THR A 147 -3.56 -9.86 -4.65
N GLY A 148 -2.26 -10.20 -4.61
CA GLY A 148 -1.56 -10.57 -3.38
C GLY A 148 -1.66 -9.47 -2.31
N LEU A 149 -1.47 -8.20 -2.66
CA LEU A 149 -1.61 -7.06 -1.75
C LEU A 149 -3.06 -6.91 -1.25
N THR A 150 -4.05 -7.06 -2.13
CA THR A 150 -5.47 -7.01 -1.74
C THR A 150 -5.82 -8.14 -0.78
N VAL A 151 -5.38 -9.36 -1.08
CA VAL A 151 -5.60 -10.53 -0.20
C VAL A 151 -4.88 -10.33 1.14
N ALA A 152 -3.70 -9.71 1.17
CA ALA A 152 -3.00 -9.38 2.41
C ALA A 152 -3.82 -8.44 3.30
N THR A 153 -4.44 -7.42 2.72
CA THR A 153 -5.30 -6.49 3.46
C THR A 153 -6.53 -7.19 4.04
N VAL A 154 -7.14 -8.11 3.27
CA VAL A 154 -8.36 -8.83 3.69
C VAL A 154 -8.08 -9.94 4.70
N THR A 155 -6.99 -10.68 4.55
CA THR A 155 -6.72 -11.89 5.36
C THR A 155 -5.42 -11.81 6.14
N GLY A 156 -4.35 -11.28 5.55
CA GLY A 156 -3.02 -11.23 6.15
C GLY A 156 -2.98 -10.34 7.39
N VAL A 157 -3.58 -9.14 7.31
CA VAL A 157 -3.64 -8.19 8.44
C VAL A 157 -4.47 -8.75 9.60
N PRO A 158 -5.72 -9.20 9.41
CA PRO A 158 -6.50 -9.78 10.49
C PRO A 158 -5.86 -11.04 11.09
N LEU A 159 -5.34 -11.94 10.26
CA LEU A 159 -4.69 -13.16 10.73
C LEU A 159 -3.41 -12.83 11.51
N GLY A 160 -2.60 -11.90 11.01
CA GLY A 160 -1.41 -11.43 11.73
C GLY A 160 -1.75 -10.74 13.04
N THR A 161 -2.84 -9.96 13.09
CA THR A 161 -3.36 -9.36 14.32
C THR A 161 -3.79 -10.45 15.30
N PHE A 162 -4.54 -11.45 14.86
CA PHE A 162 -4.96 -12.58 15.70
C PHE A 162 -3.75 -13.34 16.27
N ILE A 163 -2.75 -13.68 15.43
CA ILE A 163 -1.52 -14.34 15.87
C ILE A 163 -0.81 -13.49 16.93
N GLY A 164 -0.69 -12.18 16.67
CA GLY A 164 -0.02 -11.26 17.57
C GLY A 164 -0.71 -11.08 18.91
N GLN A 165 -2.05 -11.11 18.94
CA GLN A 165 -2.83 -11.07 20.16
C GLN A 165 -2.77 -12.38 20.96
N ALA A 166 -2.74 -13.53 20.26
CA ALA A 166 -2.71 -14.85 20.90
C ALA A 166 -1.32 -15.28 21.40
N PHE A 167 -0.27 -14.95 20.64
CA PHE A 167 1.10 -15.46 20.84
C PHE A 167 2.14 -14.34 21.01
N GLY A 168 1.70 -13.09 21.09
CA GLY A 168 2.56 -11.91 21.10
C GLY A 168 2.93 -11.43 19.69
N TRP A 169 3.09 -10.09 19.55
CA TRP A 169 3.33 -9.44 18.26
C TRP A 169 4.60 -9.95 17.52
N ARG A 170 5.58 -10.46 18.26
CA ARG A 170 6.78 -11.07 17.70
C ARG A 170 6.47 -12.30 16.86
N ALA A 171 5.48 -13.11 17.28
CA ALA A 171 5.04 -14.29 16.51
C ALA A 171 4.47 -13.88 15.15
N THR A 172 3.82 -12.74 15.03
CA THR A 172 3.35 -12.23 13.74
C THR A 172 4.51 -11.95 12.79
N PHE A 173 5.57 -11.28 13.24
CA PHE A 173 6.74 -11.00 12.39
C PHE A 173 7.49 -12.29 12.02
N TRP A 174 7.54 -13.30 12.87
CA TRP A 174 8.03 -14.64 12.50
C TRP A 174 7.15 -15.29 11.43
N GLY A 175 5.83 -15.20 11.54
CA GLY A 175 4.90 -15.66 10.51
C GLY A 175 5.13 -14.95 9.17
N VAL A 176 5.35 -13.64 9.18
CA VAL A 176 5.67 -12.86 7.98
C VAL A 176 7.05 -13.24 7.40
N ALA A 177 8.06 -13.47 8.25
CA ALA A 177 9.36 -13.98 7.79
C ALA A 177 9.22 -15.35 7.10
N LEU A 178 8.38 -16.24 7.64
CA LEU A 178 8.06 -17.54 7.03
C LEU A 178 7.36 -17.36 5.67
N LEU A 179 6.44 -16.40 5.52
CA LEU A 179 5.87 -16.05 4.21
C LEU A 179 6.96 -15.60 3.24
N GLY A 180 7.96 -14.87 3.71
CA GLY A 180 9.13 -14.49 2.92
C GLY A 180 9.95 -15.72 2.46
N VAL A 181 10.12 -16.73 3.32
CA VAL A 181 10.78 -18.00 2.95
C VAL A 181 9.98 -18.73 1.88
N ILE A 182 8.65 -18.80 2.01
CA ILE A 182 7.79 -19.40 0.98
C ILE A 182 7.91 -18.60 -0.33
N ALA A 183 7.90 -17.28 -0.27
CA ALA A 183 8.00 -16.40 -1.43
C ALA A 183 9.35 -16.55 -2.16
N ILE A 184 10.47 -16.65 -1.43
CA ILE A 184 11.79 -16.82 -2.04
C ILE A 184 11.92 -18.19 -2.70
N ILE A 185 11.43 -19.26 -2.08
CA ILE A 185 11.43 -20.62 -2.66
C ILE A 185 10.56 -20.63 -3.92
N ALA A 186 9.33 -20.10 -3.86
CA ALA A 186 8.45 -20.01 -5.00
C ALA A 186 9.10 -19.21 -6.16
N SER A 187 9.71 -18.06 -5.85
CA SER A 187 10.39 -17.22 -6.85
C SER A 187 11.62 -17.92 -7.43
N ALA A 188 12.41 -18.64 -6.61
CA ALA A 188 13.58 -19.39 -7.08
C ALA A 188 13.22 -20.49 -8.07
N LEU A 189 12.15 -21.25 -7.77
CA LEU A 189 11.71 -22.40 -8.54
C LEU A 189 10.87 -22.02 -9.77
N LEU A 190 10.01 -21.00 -9.64
CA LEU A 190 8.99 -20.72 -10.64
C LEU A 190 9.34 -19.55 -11.56
N VAL A 191 10.09 -18.54 -11.10
CA VAL A 191 10.45 -17.39 -11.94
C VAL A 191 11.62 -17.76 -12.87
N PRO A 192 11.50 -17.57 -14.20
CA PRO A 192 12.57 -17.89 -15.16
C PRO A 192 13.85 -17.09 -14.90
N LYS A 193 15.00 -17.67 -15.26
CA LYS A 193 16.29 -16.98 -15.18
C LYS A 193 16.48 -15.95 -16.31
N ASN A 194 15.93 -16.24 -17.49
CA ASN A 194 16.12 -15.46 -18.72
C ASN A 194 15.01 -14.41 -18.88
N LEU A 195 14.89 -13.49 -17.91
CA LEU A 195 14.00 -12.34 -18.01
C LEU A 195 14.66 -11.24 -18.87
N LYS A 196 13.86 -10.55 -19.68
CA LYS A 196 14.34 -9.39 -20.45
C LYS A 196 14.87 -8.33 -19.49
N GLU A 197 16.04 -7.75 -19.81
CA GLU A 197 16.56 -6.60 -19.07
C GLU A 197 15.71 -5.37 -19.40
N ALA A 198 15.24 -4.67 -18.38
CA ALA A 198 14.61 -3.37 -18.61
C ALA A 198 15.68 -2.32 -18.86
N PRO A 199 15.49 -1.41 -19.81
CA PRO A 199 16.33 -0.25 -19.88
C PRO A 199 16.29 0.49 -18.55
N PRO A 200 17.45 0.92 -18.00
CA PRO A 200 17.48 1.62 -16.72
C PRO A 200 16.65 2.90 -16.80
N ALA A 201 15.80 3.12 -15.78
CA ALA A 201 15.05 4.37 -15.65
C ALA A 201 16.07 5.53 -15.58
N LYS A 202 16.00 6.46 -16.53
CA LYS A 202 16.92 7.59 -16.56
C LYS A 202 16.49 8.62 -15.50
N PHE A 203 17.44 9.09 -14.70
CA PHE A 203 17.20 10.17 -13.74
C PHE A 203 16.63 11.43 -14.43
N SER A 204 17.01 11.68 -15.68
CA SER A 204 16.43 12.75 -16.51
C SER A 204 14.91 12.64 -16.67
N ASP A 205 14.35 11.43 -16.71
CA ASP A 205 12.91 11.23 -16.87
C ASP A 205 12.16 11.53 -15.58
N GLN A 206 12.76 11.26 -14.43
CA GLN A 206 12.22 11.70 -13.12
C GLN A 206 12.15 13.24 -13.06
N LEU A 207 13.22 13.92 -13.49
CA LEU A 207 13.25 15.39 -13.51
C LEU A 207 12.20 16.00 -14.46
N LYS A 208 11.94 15.39 -15.61
CA LYS A 208 10.89 15.84 -16.54
C LYS A 208 9.52 15.77 -15.89
N ILE A 209 9.23 14.68 -15.15
CA ILE A 209 7.96 14.48 -14.45
C ILE A 209 7.83 15.49 -13.31
N LEU A 210 8.87 15.67 -12.50
CA LEU A 210 8.88 16.60 -11.36
C LEU A 210 8.84 18.08 -11.78
N LYS A 211 9.05 18.40 -13.05
CA LYS A 211 8.85 19.75 -13.62
C LYS A 211 7.47 19.93 -14.25
N ASN A 212 6.64 18.89 -14.31
CA ASN A 212 5.32 18.95 -14.93
C ASN A 212 4.23 19.24 -13.89
N GLY A 213 3.62 20.45 -13.96
CA GLY A 213 2.63 20.90 -13.00
C GLY A 213 1.42 19.96 -12.84
N PRO A 214 0.75 19.51 -13.91
CA PRO A 214 -0.33 18.54 -13.84
C PRO A 214 0.02 17.23 -13.15
N LEU A 215 1.23 16.69 -13.35
CA LEU A 215 1.70 15.49 -12.68
C LEU A 215 1.99 15.76 -11.20
N LEU A 216 2.64 16.86 -10.86
CA LEU A 216 2.84 17.26 -9.46
C LEU A 216 1.52 17.44 -8.71
N LEU A 217 0.52 18.06 -9.37
CA LEU A 217 -0.82 18.20 -8.80
C LEU A 217 -1.46 16.83 -8.53
N SER A 218 -1.30 15.87 -9.45
CA SER A 218 -1.84 14.52 -9.25
C SER A 218 -1.15 13.78 -8.11
N PHE A 219 0.16 13.95 -7.92
CA PHE A 219 0.88 13.39 -6.76
C PHE A 219 0.44 14.03 -5.44
N ALA A 220 0.18 15.33 -5.43
CA ALA A 220 -0.37 16.02 -4.25
C ALA A 220 -1.79 15.52 -3.92
N ILE A 221 -2.64 15.31 -4.93
CA ILE A 221 -3.97 14.69 -4.76
C ILE A 221 -3.83 13.29 -4.14
N THR A 222 -2.89 12.48 -4.65
CA THR A 222 -2.62 11.15 -4.12
C THR A 222 -2.17 11.21 -2.66
N ALA A 223 -1.17 12.03 -2.35
CA ALA A 223 -0.61 12.12 -1.00
C ALA A 223 -1.64 12.63 0.02
N LEU A 224 -2.42 13.67 -0.31
CA LEU A 224 -3.42 14.22 0.58
C LEU A 224 -4.65 13.31 0.72
N GLY A 225 -5.17 12.80 -0.40
CA GLY A 225 -6.40 12.01 -0.41
C GLY A 225 -6.22 10.64 0.27
N TYR A 226 -5.14 9.96 -0.05
CA TYR A 226 -4.82 8.68 0.57
C TYR A 226 -4.29 8.87 1.98
N GLY A 227 -3.36 9.81 2.18
CA GLY A 227 -2.76 10.10 3.48
C GLY A 227 -3.77 10.56 4.53
N GLY A 228 -4.78 11.34 4.15
CA GLY A 228 -5.84 11.76 5.07
C GLY A 228 -6.61 10.60 5.69
N THR A 229 -6.76 9.49 4.96
CA THR A 229 -7.32 8.24 5.51
C THR A 229 -6.43 7.66 6.60
N PHE A 230 -5.11 7.74 6.42
CA PHE A 230 -4.13 7.16 7.35
C PHE A 230 -3.99 7.93 8.66
N VAL A 231 -4.49 9.16 8.75
CA VAL A 231 -4.62 9.88 10.04
C VAL A 231 -5.47 9.08 11.03
N ALA A 232 -6.54 8.44 10.55
CA ALA A 232 -7.42 7.59 11.36
C ALA A 232 -7.06 6.10 11.25
N TYR A 233 -6.79 5.59 10.05
CA TYR A 233 -6.57 4.18 9.80
C TYR A 233 -5.37 3.62 10.58
N THR A 234 -4.29 4.37 10.71
CA THR A 234 -3.12 3.98 11.51
C THR A 234 -3.50 3.64 12.95
N TYR A 235 -4.48 4.33 13.50
CA TYR A 235 -4.94 4.19 14.89
C TYR A 235 -6.26 3.41 14.99
N LEU A 236 -6.60 2.61 13.97
CA LEU A 236 -7.89 1.91 13.90
C LEU A 236 -8.06 0.91 15.06
N ALA A 237 -7.02 0.14 15.43
CA ALA A 237 -7.12 -0.76 16.57
C ALA A 237 -7.35 0.01 17.90
N PRO A 238 -6.56 1.05 18.25
CA PRO A 238 -6.88 1.92 19.40
C PRO A 238 -8.28 2.57 19.34
N ILE A 239 -8.78 2.97 18.17
CA ILE A 239 -10.15 3.50 18.02
C ILE A 239 -11.17 2.43 18.40
N LEU A 240 -11.03 1.21 17.86
CA LEU A 240 -11.91 0.09 18.18
C LEU A 240 -11.89 -0.29 19.65
N GLU A 241 -10.70 -0.29 20.27
CA GLU A 241 -10.51 -0.69 21.66
C GLU A 241 -10.95 0.41 22.65
N LYS A 242 -10.40 1.61 22.49
CA LYS A 242 -10.50 2.69 23.50
C LYS A 242 -11.70 3.59 23.31
N LEU A 243 -12.20 3.78 22.08
CA LEU A 243 -13.38 4.63 21.80
C LEU A 243 -14.64 3.78 21.61
N THR A 244 -14.56 2.76 20.74
CA THR A 244 -15.73 1.93 20.42
C THR A 244 -16.02 0.87 21.50
N GLY A 245 -15.03 0.55 22.35
CA GLY A 245 -15.17 -0.34 23.51
C GLY A 245 -15.21 -1.83 23.14
N TYR A 246 -14.48 -2.24 22.12
CA TYR A 246 -14.29 -3.65 21.80
C TYR A 246 -13.12 -4.25 22.58
N ALA A 247 -13.25 -5.51 22.96
CA ALA A 247 -12.13 -6.26 23.50
C ALA A 247 -11.04 -6.44 22.42
N PRO A 248 -9.74 -6.46 22.79
CA PRO A 248 -8.65 -6.67 21.82
C PRO A 248 -8.87 -7.90 20.93
N SER A 249 -9.40 -9.01 21.49
CA SER A 249 -9.71 -10.23 20.73
C SER A 249 -10.73 -10.05 19.60
N ALA A 250 -11.60 -9.04 19.66
CA ALA A 250 -12.56 -8.73 18.60
C ALA A 250 -11.96 -7.92 17.46
N VAL A 251 -10.83 -7.23 17.68
CA VAL A 251 -10.21 -6.34 16.71
C VAL A 251 -9.83 -7.10 15.44
N SER A 252 -9.26 -8.30 15.54
CA SER A 252 -8.89 -9.11 14.38
C SER A 252 -10.08 -9.45 13.47
N ILE A 253 -11.25 -9.76 14.07
CA ILE A 253 -12.49 -10.04 13.34
C ILE A 253 -13.01 -8.76 12.67
N LEU A 254 -12.99 -7.63 13.37
CA LEU A 254 -13.42 -6.35 12.83
C LEU A 254 -12.51 -5.88 11.69
N LEU A 255 -11.20 -6.12 11.78
CA LEU A 255 -10.26 -5.87 10.70
C LEU A 255 -10.48 -6.79 9.50
N LEU A 256 -10.93 -8.04 9.71
CA LEU A 256 -11.32 -8.92 8.61
C LEU A 256 -12.51 -8.34 7.83
N VAL A 257 -13.57 -7.92 8.54
CA VAL A 257 -14.73 -7.31 7.89
C VAL A 257 -14.37 -5.97 7.25
N TYR A 258 -13.53 -5.17 7.87
CA TYR A 258 -12.96 -3.95 7.29
C TYR A 258 -12.18 -4.26 6.00
N GLY A 259 -11.34 -5.29 6.00
CA GLY A 259 -10.59 -5.72 4.82
C GLY A 259 -11.50 -6.17 3.66
N VAL A 260 -12.61 -6.87 3.95
CA VAL A 260 -13.63 -7.20 2.95
C VAL A 260 -14.26 -5.93 2.38
N ALA A 261 -14.59 -4.95 3.23
CA ALA A 261 -15.11 -3.66 2.78
C ALA A 261 -14.10 -2.94 1.85
N VAL A 262 -12.81 -2.96 2.20
CA VAL A 262 -11.72 -2.43 1.35
C VAL A 262 -11.70 -3.10 -0.03
N ALA A 263 -11.77 -4.42 -0.11
CA ALA A 263 -11.75 -5.15 -1.39
C ALA A 263 -12.98 -4.82 -2.27
N ILE A 264 -14.15 -4.72 -1.66
CA ILE A 264 -15.39 -4.30 -2.34
C ILE A 264 -15.22 -2.86 -2.86
N GLY A 265 -14.76 -1.95 -2.00
CA GLY A 265 -14.54 -0.56 -2.33
C GLY A 265 -13.55 -0.37 -3.48
N ASN A 266 -12.39 -1.05 -3.43
CA ASN A 266 -11.39 -1.02 -4.49
C ASN A 266 -11.97 -1.47 -5.85
N THR A 267 -12.79 -2.53 -5.84
CA THR A 267 -13.46 -3.04 -7.04
C THR A 267 -14.44 -2.02 -7.62
N ILE A 268 -15.26 -1.39 -6.78
CA ILE A 268 -16.22 -0.35 -7.19
C ILE A 268 -15.46 0.87 -7.72
N GLY A 269 -14.42 1.30 -7.02
CA GLY A 269 -13.60 2.44 -7.37
C GLY A 269 -12.90 2.30 -8.72
N GLY A 270 -12.33 1.13 -8.99
CA GLY A 270 -11.73 0.82 -10.29
C GLY A 270 -12.73 0.95 -11.44
N LYS A 271 -13.94 0.39 -11.28
CA LYS A 271 -15.00 0.51 -12.30
C LYS A 271 -15.46 1.96 -12.49
N ALA A 272 -15.61 2.73 -11.42
CA ALA A 272 -16.04 4.13 -11.48
C ALA A 272 -14.99 5.03 -12.16
N ALA A 273 -13.70 4.75 -11.96
CA ALA A 273 -12.61 5.52 -12.53
C ALA A 273 -12.41 5.30 -14.04
N ASN A 274 -12.89 4.18 -14.61
CA ASN A 274 -12.69 3.84 -16.02
C ASN A 274 -13.26 4.89 -16.99
N LYS A 275 -14.35 5.57 -16.64
CA LYS A 275 -15.00 6.56 -17.52
C LYS A 275 -14.39 7.96 -17.39
N ASN A 276 -14.21 8.41 -16.16
CA ASN A 276 -13.66 9.73 -15.85
C ASN A 276 -13.01 9.70 -14.47
N PRO A 277 -11.70 9.47 -14.39
CA PRO A 277 -11.01 9.32 -13.12
C PRO A 277 -11.11 10.55 -12.22
N LEU A 278 -10.99 11.78 -12.75
CA LEU A 278 -11.09 13.01 -11.96
C LEU A 278 -12.49 13.22 -11.36
N LYS A 279 -13.55 12.90 -12.11
CA LYS A 279 -14.93 13.01 -11.59
C LYS A 279 -15.17 11.96 -10.50
N ALA A 280 -14.71 10.73 -10.72
CA ALA A 280 -14.83 9.64 -9.76
C ALA A 280 -14.06 9.97 -8.46
N LEU A 281 -12.80 10.38 -8.56
CA LEU A 281 -11.96 10.77 -7.43
C LEU A 281 -12.57 11.90 -6.60
N PHE A 282 -13.13 12.93 -7.26
CA PHE A 282 -13.80 14.03 -6.57
C PHE A 282 -14.91 13.53 -5.63
N TRP A 283 -15.80 12.68 -6.12
CA TRP A 283 -16.89 12.14 -5.32
C TRP A 283 -16.41 11.14 -4.25
N MET A 284 -15.44 10.28 -4.58
CA MET A 284 -14.86 9.34 -3.63
C MET A 284 -14.25 10.09 -2.44
N PHE A 285 -13.42 11.11 -2.68
CA PHE A 285 -12.81 11.90 -1.63
C PHE A 285 -13.85 12.72 -0.85
N LEU A 286 -14.85 13.31 -1.52
CA LEU A 286 -15.89 14.06 -0.84
C LEU A 286 -16.67 13.19 0.14
N ILE A 287 -17.12 12.01 -0.32
CA ILE A 287 -17.85 11.06 0.54
C ILE A 287 -16.94 10.56 1.66
N GLN A 288 -15.68 10.28 1.38
CA GLN A 288 -14.70 9.82 2.37
C GLN A 288 -14.45 10.89 3.45
N ALA A 289 -14.30 12.15 3.07
CA ALA A 289 -14.15 13.25 4.03
C ALA A 289 -15.37 13.34 4.96
N VAL A 290 -16.59 13.23 4.40
CA VAL A 290 -17.83 13.21 5.20
C VAL A 290 -17.87 12.02 6.16
N ILE A 291 -17.54 10.81 5.69
CA ILE A 291 -17.52 9.60 6.54
C ILE A 291 -16.48 9.73 7.67
N LEU A 292 -15.31 10.28 7.39
CA LEU A 292 -14.29 10.53 8.42
C LEU A 292 -14.77 11.54 9.47
N VAL A 293 -15.46 12.59 9.07
CA VAL A 293 -16.07 13.54 10.00
C VAL A 293 -17.16 12.85 10.85
N ILE A 294 -18.05 12.07 10.23
CA ILE A 294 -19.10 11.31 10.92
C ILE A 294 -18.47 10.34 11.94
N LEU A 295 -17.35 9.71 11.60
CA LEU A 295 -16.67 8.77 12.49
C LEU A 295 -16.25 9.42 13.80
N SER A 296 -15.83 10.68 13.82
CA SER A 296 -15.48 11.40 15.06
C SER A 296 -16.66 11.52 16.04
N PHE A 297 -17.88 11.55 15.54
CA PHE A 297 -19.08 11.61 16.38
C PHE A 297 -19.64 10.22 16.73
N THR A 298 -19.36 9.22 15.90
CA THR A 298 -19.93 7.87 16.06
C THR A 298 -18.98 6.87 16.72
N ALA A 299 -17.68 7.14 16.73
CA ALA A 299 -16.66 6.20 17.23
C ALA A 299 -16.91 5.69 18.64
N SER A 300 -17.50 6.51 19.52
CA SER A 300 -17.82 6.14 20.91
C SER A 300 -19.11 5.29 21.03
N PHE A 301 -19.86 5.10 19.98
CA PHE A 301 -21.08 4.31 19.95
C PHE A 301 -20.84 2.99 19.23
N LYS A 302 -20.97 1.87 19.91
CA LYS A 302 -20.55 0.56 19.43
C LYS A 302 -21.11 0.20 18.05
N VAL A 303 -22.42 0.35 17.83
CA VAL A 303 -23.08 0.04 16.56
C VAL A 303 -22.77 1.10 15.49
N ALA A 304 -23.00 2.37 15.81
CA ALA A 304 -22.81 3.46 14.86
C ALA A 304 -21.32 3.60 14.44
N GLY A 305 -20.40 3.49 15.42
CA GLY A 305 -18.96 3.51 15.13
C GLY A 305 -18.52 2.37 14.23
N THR A 306 -19.01 1.15 14.48
CA THR A 306 -18.70 0.00 13.62
C THR A 306 -19.21 0.20 12.18
N ILE A 307 -20.45 0.66 12.02
CA ILE A 307 -21.01 0.94 10.68
C ILE A 307 -20.16 2.00 9.97
N THR A 308 -19.79 3.06 10.66
CA THR A 308 -19.00 4.15 10.06
C THR A 308 -17.55 3.71 9.74
N ILE A 309 -16.95 2.85 10.57
CA ILE A 309 -15.65 2.23 10.29
C ILE A 309 -15.71 1.37 9.02
N PHE A 310 -16.78 0.59 8.83
CA PHE A 310 -16.94 -0.17 7.59
C PHE A 310 -17.16 0.72 6.38
N ALA A 311 -17.93 1.80 6.51
CA ALA A 311 -18.07 2.80 5.45
C ALA A 311 -16.72 3.45 5.13
N MET A 312 -15.89 3.75 6.14
CA MET A 312 -14.50 4.20 5.94
C MET A 312 -13.69 3.14 5.19
N GLY A 313 -13.82 1.85 5.52
CA GLY A 313 -13.14 0.75 4.83
C GLY A 313 -13.49 0.66 3.36
N LEU A 314 -14.78 0.79 3.00
CA LEU A 314 -15.23 0.82 1.59
C LEU A 314 -14.54 1.94 0.80
N LEU A 315 -14.32 3.09 1.42
CA LEU A 315 -13.77 4.28 0.76
C LEU A 315 -12.25 4.37 0.81
N ALA A 316 -11.61 3.74 1.80
CA ALA A 316 -10.18 3.88 2.10
C ALA A 316 -9.26 3.57 0.91
N PHE A 317 -9.57 2.54 0.13
CA PHE A 317 -8.78 2.11 -1.03
C PHE A 317 -9.55 2.26 -2.35
N MET A 318 -10.76 2.81 -2.32
CA MET A 318 -11.61 3.01 -3.51
C MET A 318 -10.93 3.93 -4.54
N ASN A 319 -10.15 4.88 -4.08
CA ASN A 319 -9.48 5.89 -4.90
C ASN A 319 -8.19 5.39 -5.57
N VAL A 320 -7.57 4.29 -5.10
CA VAL A 320 -6.23 3.83 -5.52
C VAL A 320 -6.13 3.62 -7.02
N SER A 321 -7.06 2.86 -7.60
CA SER A 321 -7.06 2.60 -9.05
C SER A 321 -7.29 3.89 -9.84
N GLY A 322 -8.17 4.77 -9.37
CA GLY A 322 -8.46 6.06 -10.02
C GLY A 322 -7.27 7.00 -10.03
N LEU A 323 -6.53 7.07 -8.93
CA LEU A 323 -5.30 7.86 -8.82
C LEU A 323 -4.21 7.34 -9.76
N GLN A 324 -4.08 6.02 -9.87
CA GLN A 324 -3.11 5.41 -10.76
C GLN A 324 -3.45 5.65 -12.23
N VAL A 325 -4.71 5.50 -12.62
CA VAL A 325 -5.19 5.80 -13.99
C VAL A 325 -5.00 7.28 -14.31
N LEU A 326 -5.30 8.18 -13.39
CA LEU A 326 -5.11 9.62 -13.58
C LEU A 326 -3.66 9.95 -13.93
N VAL A 327 -2.71 9.42 -13.14
CA VAL A 327 -1.27 9.68 -13.36
C VAL A 327 -0.79 9.10 -14.68
N VAL A 328 -1.20 7.89 -15.03
CA VAL A 328 -0.85 7.27 -16.33
C VAL A 328 -1.35 8.12 -17.49
N ASN A 329 -2.63 8.52 -17.49
CA ASN A 329 -3.23 9.36 -18.54
C ASN A 329 -2.51 10.72 -18.66
N LEU A 330 -2.16 11.35 -17.54
CA LEU A 330 -1.41 12.61 -17.56
C LEU A 330 0.01 12.42 -18.09
N ALA A 331 0.68 11.32 -17.72
CA ALA A 331 2.01 11.01 -18.20
C ALA A 331 2.01 10.70 -19.70
N GLU A 332 1.04 9.95 -20.21
CA GLU A 332 0.87 9.71 -21.65
C GLU A 332 0.66 11.01 -22.42
N LYS A 333 -0.10 11.96 -21.86
CA LYS A 333 -0.36 13.26 -22.49
C LYS A 333 0.85 14.20 -22.48
N TYR A 334 1.59 14.29 -21.36
CA TYR A 334 2.60 15.33 -21.17
C TYR A 334 4.05 14.82 -21.25
N VAL A 335 4.31 13.56 -20.88
CA VAL A 335 5.66 12.96 -20.85
C VAL A 335 5.59 11.49 -21.26
N PRO A 336 5.18 11.18 -22.51
CA PRO A 336 4.92 9.80 -22.97
C PRO A 336 6.14 8.88 -22.86
N SER A 337 7.37 9.42 -22.89
CA SER A 337 8.60 8.64 -22.71
C SER A 337 8.82 8.13 -21.28
N ALA A 338 8.05 8.60 -20.29
CA ALA A 338 8.31 8.37 -18.86
C ALA A 338 7.06 7.88 -18.08
N VAL A 339 6.08 7.25 -18.73
CA VAL A 339 4.84 6.77 -18.10
C VAL A 339 5.12 5.84 -16.93
N ASN A 340 6.05 4.89 -17.09
CA ASN A 340 6.41 3.95 -16.01
C ASN A 340 7.04 4.67 -14.81
N VAL A 341 7.82 5.72 -15.06
CA VAL A 341 8.44 6.52 -14.00
C VAL A 341 7.38 7.32 -13.25
N ALA A 342 6.40 7.90 -13.96
CA ALA A 342 5.28 8.60 -13.33
C ALA A 342 4.44 7.67 -12.46
N SER A 343 4.17 6.45 -12.93
CA SER A 343 3.49 5.41 -12.17
C SER A 343 4.25 5.07 -10.87
N ALA A 344 5.57 4.88 -10.94
CA ALA A 344 6.41 4.61 -9.78
C ALA A 344 6.44 5.79 -8.78
N LEU A 345 6.51 7.03 -9.29
CA LEU A 345 6.46 8.23 -8.44
C LEU A 345 5.08 8.40 -7.76
N ASN A 346 4.00 7.93 -8.40
CA ASN A 346 2.70 7.91 -7.74
C ASN A 346 2.64 6.90 -6.59
N ILE A 347 3.31 5.74 -6.73
CA ILE A 347 3.46 4.79 -5.61
C ILE A 347 4.24 5.46 -4.46
N ALA A 348 5.29 6.21 -4.76
CA ALA A 348 5.99 7.00 -3.76
C ALA A 348 5.07 8.06 -3.13
N ALA A 349 4.21 8.73 -3.90
CA ALA A 349 3.25 9.71 -3.38
C ALA A 349 2.21 9.09 -2.43
N PHE A 350 1.73 7.86 -2.69
CA PHE A 350 0.91 7.10 -1.75
C PHE A 350 1.64 6.92 -0.42
N ASN A 351 2.90 6.51 -0.46
CA ASN A 351 3.71 6.26 0.74
C ASN A 351 4.07 7.54 1.49
N VAL A 352 4.33 8.65 0.79
CA VAL A 352 4.46 9.97 1.41
C VAL A 352 3.17 10.35 2.14
N GLY A 353 2.01 10.10 1.51
CA GLY A 353 0.70 10.30 2.14
C GLY A 353 0.52 9.45 3.41
N ILE A 354 0.83 8.15 3.36
CA ILE A 354 0.79 7.26 4.52
C ILE A 354 1.68 7.80 5.64
N ALA A 355 2.91 8.17 5.32
CA ALA A 355 3.88 8.66 6.30
C ALA A 355 3.38 9.95 6.99
N ILE A 356 2.94 10.93 6.21
CA ILE A 356 2.41 12.20 6.73
C ILE A 356 1.13 11.94 7.54
N GLY A 357 0.19 11.18 7.00
CA GLY A 357 -1.08 10.89 7.68
C GLY A 357 -0.87 10.17 9.01
N SER A 358 -0.05 9.12 9.04
CA SER A 358 0.26 8.38 10.27
C SER A 358 0.98 9.24 11.31
N PHE A 359 1.93 10.07 10.88
CA PHE A 359 2.66 11.00 11.75
C PHE A 359 1.74 12.09 12.33
N VAL A 360 0.95 12.74 11.47
CA VAL A 360 -0.04 13.75 11.90
C VAL A 360 -1.06 13.14 12.84
N GLY A 361 -1.55 11.92 12.54
CA GLY A 361 -2.44 11.19 13.44
C GLY A 361 -1.84 10.99 14.83
N GLY A 362 -0.54 10.67 14.91
CA GLY A 362 0.17 10.57 16.19
C GLY A 362 0.20 11.88 16.99
N LEU A 363 0.55 12.97 16.31
CA LEU A 363 0.54 14.29 16.95
C LEU A 363 -0.85 14.64 17.49
N ILE A 364 -1.91 14.29 16.76
CA ILE A 364 -3.29 14.51 17.20
C ILE A 364 -3.61 13.67 18.44
N VAL A 365 -3.23 12.39 18.45
CA VAL A 365 -3.45 11.49 19.58
C VAL A 365 -2.83 12.06 20.86
N ASP A 366 -1.61 12.58 20.79
CA ASP A 366 -0.89 13.12 21.94
C ASP A 366 -1.38 14.51 22.36
N SER A 367 -1.85 15.34 21.43
CA SER A 367 -2.20 16.74 21.72
C SER A 367 -3.66 16.94 22.12
N ILE A 368 -4.59 16.39 21.35
CA ILE A 368 -6.03 16.63 21.51
C ILE A 368 -6.85 15.33 21.64
N GLY A 369 -6.22 14.18 21.45
CA GLY A 369 -6.83 12.88 21.69
C GLY A 369 -7.29 12.13 20.44
N LEU A 370 -7.41 10.82 20.62
CA LEU A 370 -7.66 9.83 19.58
C LEU A 370 -8.95 10.09 18.76
N VAL A 371 -10.01 10.61 19.41
CA VAL A 371 -11.31 10.89 18.77
C VAL A 371 -11.23 11.96 17.68
N HIS A 372 -10.17 12.76 17.69
CA HIS A 372 -9.98 13.84 16.72
C HIS A 372 -9.23 13.39 15.44
N THR A 373 -8.63 12.21 15.43
CA THR A 373 -7.92 11.70 14.25
C THR A 373 -8.81 11.58 13.01
N PRO A 374 -10.11 11.14 13.08
CA PRO A 374 -10.88 10.98 11.86
C PRO A 374 -11.26 12.30 11.20
N TRP A 375 -11.75 13.32 11.97
CA TRP A 375 -12.18 14.57 11.33
C TRP A 375 -11.00 15.38 10.78
N ILE A 376 -9.83 15.33 11.42
CA ILE A 376 -8.63 15.99 10.89
C ILE A 376 -8.15 15.25 9.63
N GLY A 377 -8.22 13.92 9.61
CA GLY A 377 -8.05 13.15 8.38
C GLY A 377 -9.03 13.57 7.28
N GLY A 378 -10.29 13.81 7.65
CA GLY A 378 -11.32 14.36 6.76
C GLY A 378 -10.96 15.72 6.17
N VAL A 379 -10.40 16.63 6.97
CA VAL A 379 -9.90 17.94 6.50
C VAL A 379 -8.76 17.75 5.49
N MET A 380 -7.84 16.84 5.75
CA MET A 380 -6.77 16.53 4.79
C MET A 380 -7.32 15.96 3.47
N VAL A 381 -8.32 15.06 3.54
CA VAL A 381 -9.03 14.55 2.35
C VAL A 381 -9.80 15.66 1.62
N LEU A 382 -10.39 16.63 2.32
CA LEU A 382 -11.01 17.81 1.69
C LEU A 382 -9.97 18.64 0.90
N GLY A 383 -8.73 18.72 1.36
CA GLY A 383 -7.64 19.28 0.56
C GLY A 383 -7.49 18.57 -0.80
N ALA A 384 -7.57 17.22 -0.82
CA ALA A 384 -7.56 16.46 -2.07
C ALA A 384 -8.81 16.72 -2.93
N VAL A 385 -9.99 16.92 -2.34
CA VAL A 385 -11.22 17.33 -3.06
C VAL A 385 -10.99 18.64 -3.79
N LEU A 386 -10.44 19.65 -3.11
CA LEU A 386 -10.17 20.98 -3.69
C LEU A 386 -9.14 20.90 -4.83
N LEU A 387 -8.05 20.16 -4.62
CA LEU A 387 -7.04 19.95 -5.66
C LEU A 387 -7.60 19.17 -6.86
N THR A 388 -8.47 18.19 -6.63
CA THR A 388 -9.15 17.43 -7.70
C THR A 388 -10.11 18.34 -8.48
N ALA A 389 -10.86 19.20 -7.80
CA ALA A 389 -11.72 20.20 -8.44
C ALA A 389 -10.90 21.18 -9.28
N TRP A 390 -9.76 21.65 -8.76
CA TRP A 390 -8.85 22.51 -9.50
C TRP A 390 -8.27 21.81 -10.72
N SER A 391 -7.81 20.56 -10.61
CA SER A 391 -7.33 19.75 -11.74
C SER A 391 -8.40 19.63 -12.84
N ARG A 392 -9.68 19.41 -12.45
CA ARG A 392 -10.80 19.37 -13.39
C ARG A 392 -11.03 20.70 -14.11
N SER A 393 -10.87 21.81 -13.39
CA SER A 393 -11.02 23.15 -14.01
C SER A 393 -9.93 23.45 -15.04
N ILE A 394 -8.69 23.00 -14.77
CA ILE A 394 -7.58 23.10 -15.74
C ILE A 394 -7.86 22.26 -16.99
N GLU A 395 -8.32 21.01 -16.79
CA GLU A 395 -8.64 20.13 -17.92
C GLU A 395 -9.79 20.66 -18.78
N ALA A 396 -10.82 21.26 -18.16
CA ALA A 396 -11.94 21.87 -18.85
C ALA A 396 -11.56 23.09 -19.69
N LYS A 397 -10.57 23.89 -19.24
CA LYS A 397 -10.05 25.06 -19.98
C LYS A 397 -9.10 24.66 -21.13
N ALA A 398 -8.55 23.45 -21.10
CA ALA A 398 -7.64 22.95 -22.12
C ALA A 398 -8.35 22.21 -23.27
N LYS A 399 -9.65 22.01 -23.16
CA LYS A 399 -10.57 21.51 -24.22
C LYS A 399 -11.24 22.66 -24.93
#